data_e3ae10c340bf5feb73d5d68521e8600f
#
_entry.id   e3ae10c340bf5feb73d5d68521e8600f
#
_cell.length_a   1.000
_cell.length_b   1.000
_cell.length_c   1.000
_cell.angle_alpha   90.00
_cell.angle_beta   90.00
_cell.angle_gamma   90.00
#
_symmetry.space_group_name_H-M   'P 1'
#
loop_
_entity.id
_entity.type
_entity.pdbx_description
1 polymer ?
#
loop_
_entity_poly.entity_id
_entity_poly.type
_entity_poly.pdbx_seq_one_letter_code
_entity_poly.pdbx_strand_id
1 'polypeptide(L)'
;MKNKILNNIFMSLVLICTLLLTACVDQYQGEKNKKTDIGEKRIIVTSVAVAQITDLLDLDLVGVTDTTSFKLPKRYENVQRVGMPMGPDIEIIRSLKPTEVLSPSSLKSYLEEQFKQAKIPYRFVNMSSVGAMYDSIDEIAKEYGKEDKSAKLREEYESLLKEYEQKRKDKKKPKVLILMGLPGSFVVATNNSYVGNLTELAGGENVIHDDNEEFLPVNTEELVKLNPDIILRTSHTMSEEVMEEFDEEFKTNDIWKHFDAVKNNKVYNLDNNYFGMTATMGYKEGLKKLDEIFYKEQ
;
A
#
# COMPACT_ATOMS: atom_id res chain seq x y z
N MET A 1 -79.48 32.95 2.98
CA MET A 1 -78.31 33.17 2.14
C MET A 1 -76.95 33.15 2.94
N LYS A 2 -76.93 33.67 4.17
CA LYS A 2 -75.60 33.73 4.95
C LYS A 2 -74.99 32.38 5.29
N ASN A 3 -75.81 31.34 5.59
CA ASN A 3 -75.24 30.04 5.99
C ASN A 3 -74.60 29.22 4.84
N LYS A 4 -75.01 29.44 3.58
CA LYS A 4 -74.33 28.76 2.42
C LYS A 4 -72.99 29.34 2.07
N ILE A 5 -72.81 30.63 2.30
CA ILE A 5 -71.56 31.31 2.04
C ILE A 5 -70.51 30.89 3.09
N LEU A 6 -70.92 30.76 4.37
CA LEU A 6 -70.01 30.34 5.46
C LEU A 6 -69.57 28.90 5.30
N ASN A 7 -70.47 27.98 4.88
CA ASN A 7 -70.10 26.58 4.59
C ASN A 7 -69.16 26.44 3.41
N ASN A 8 -69.30 27.26 2.35
CA ASN A 8 -68.39 27.21 1.21
C ASN A 8 -67.02 27.77 1.54
N ILE A 9 -66.93 28.79 2.42
CA ILE A 9 -65.66 29.33 2.89
C ILE A 9 -64.93 28.31 3.79
N PHE A 10 -65.68 27.62 4.68
CA PHE A 10 -65.10 26.59 5.56
C PHE A 10 -64.63 25.37 4.77
N MET A 11 -65.31 24.92 3.75
CA MET A 11 -64.95 23.81 2.89
C MET A 11 -63.77 24.16 2.00
N SER A 12 -63.63 25.42 1.56
CA SER A 12 -62.46 25.91 0.81
C SER A 12 -61.18 26.00 1.67
N LEU A 13 -61.38 26.41 2.97
CA LEU A 13 -60.23 26.47 3.90
C LEU A 13 -59.68 25.07 4.27
N VAL A 14 -60.57 24.09 4.44
CA VAL A 14 -60.18 22.69 4.71
C VAL A 14 -59.49 22.08 3.51
N LEU A 15 -59.87 22.39 2.27
CA LEU A 15 -59.22 21.91 1.06
C LEU A 15 -57.82 22.50 0.86
N ILE A 16 -57.61 23.77 1.25
CA ILE A 16 -56.30 24.43 1.20
C ILE A 16 -55.39 23.88 2.29
N CYS A 17 -55.86 23.58 3.48
CA CYS A 17 -55.07 22.94 4.54
C CYS A 17 -54.62 21.51 4.19
N THR A 18 -55.43 20.72 3.48
CA THR A 18 -55.04 19.38 3.04
C THR A 18 -54.01 19.40 1.93
N LEU A 19 -54.02 20.40 1.04
CA LEU A 19 -53.00 20.58 0.00
C LEU A 19 -51.63 21.06 0.56
N LEU A 20 -51.65 21.81 1.67
CA LEU A 20 -50.41 22.24 2.33
C LEU A 20 -49.75 21.12 3.16
N LEU A 21 -50.52 20.15 3.65
CA LEU A 21 -49.98 18.99 4.38
C LEU A 21 -49.36 17.93 3.48
N THR A 22 -49.80 17.79 2.23
CA THR A 22 -49.18 16.90 1.26
C THR A 22 -47.85 17.45 0.71
N ALA A 23 -47.68 18.77 0.60
CA ALA A 23 -46.45 19.39 0.17
C ALA A 23 -45.29 19.27 1.21
N CYS A 24 -45.63 19.19 2.51
CA CYS A 24 -44.59 18.99 3.55
C CYS A 24 -44.16 17.53 3.74
N VAL A 25 -44.95 16.56 3.29
CA VAL A 25 -44.58 15.14 3.42
C VAL A 25 -43.59 14.72 2.32
N ASP A 26 -43.72 15.28 1.13
CA ASP A 26 -42.75 15.00 0.04
C ASP A 26 -41.37 15.63 0.26
N GLN A 27 -41.28 16.70 1.07
CA GLN A 27 -39.99 17.34 1.38
C GLN A 27 -39.21 16.62 2.49
N TYR A 28 -39.89 15.77 3.30
CA TYR A 28 -39.22 15.00 4.37
C TYR A 28 -38.79 13.58 3.94
N GLN A 29 -39.24 13.10 2.77
CA GLN A 29 -38.76 11.84 2.18
C GLN A 29 -37.63 12.03 1.16
N GLY A 30 -37.29 13.27 0.80
CA GLY A 30 -36.21 13.59 -0.16
C GLY A 30 -34.81 13.51 0.40
N GLU A 31 -34.60 13.34 1.72
CA GLU A 31 -33.24 13.28 2.30
C GLU A 31 -32.71 11.88 2.65
N LYS A 32 -33.49 10.83 2.39
CA LYS A 32 -33.06 9.45 2.66
C LYS A 32 -32.84 8.61 1.39
N ASN A 33 -32.24 9.14 0.35
CA ASN A 33 -31.57 8.35 -0.69
C ASN A 33 -30.98 9.28 -1.75
N LYS A 34 -30.04 10.12 -1.38
CA LYS A 34 -28.96 10.38 -2.29
C LYS A 34 -28.10 9.11 -2.29
N LYS A 35 -28.56 8.05 -2.97
CA LYS A 35 -27.66 7.23 -3.75
C LYS A 35 -26.99 8.24 -4.68
N THR A 36 -25.80 8.68 -4.35
CA THR A 36 -24.86 9.19 -5.34
C THR A 36 -24.92 8.17 -6.46
N ASP A 37 -25.40 8.58 -7.61
CA ASP A 37 -25.30 7.83 -8.86
C ASP A 37 -23.78 7.73 -9.13
N ILE A 38 -23.15 6.76 -8.46
CA ILE A 38 -21.76 6.42 -8.68
C ILE A 38 -21.83 5.67 -10.00
N GLY A 39 -21.69 6.41 -11.11
CA GLY A 39 -21.55 5.82 -12.42
C GLY A 39 -20.58 4.64 -12.32
N GLU A 40 -20.79 3.60 -13.10
CA GLU A 40 -20.04 2.34 -13.05
C GLU A 40 -18.54 2.63 -12.86
N LYS A 41 -18.01 2.33 -11.65
CA LYS A 41 -16.62 2.57 -11.31
C LYS A 41 -15.76 1.58 -12.10
N ARG A 42 -14.88 2.09 -12.93
CA ARG A 42 -14.00 1.31 -13.82
C ARG A 42 -12.57 1.47 -13.35
N ILE A 43 -12.17 0.62 -12.42
CA ILE A 43 -10.87 0.69 -11.76
C ILE A 43 -9.87 -0.18 -12.51
N ILE A 44 -8.66 0.36 -12.72
CA ILE A 44 -7.49 -0.39 -13.19
C ILE A 44 -6.41 -0.32 -12.12
N VAL A 45 -5.67 -1.40 -11.92
CA VAL A 45 -4.50 -1.41 -11.04
C VAL A 45 -3.24 -1.86 -11.79
N THR A 46 -2.11 -1.19 -11.55
CA THR A 46 -0.85 -1.43 -12.25
C THR A 46 0.17 -2.21 -11.43
N SER A 47 -0.20 -2.73 -10.26
CA SER A 47 0.68 -3.60 -9.47
C SER A 47 -0.10 -4.68 -8.72
N VAL A 48 0.58 -5.79 -8.42
CA VAL A 48 -0.01 -6.89 -7.64
C VAL A 48 -0.32 -6.46 -6.22
N ALA A 49 0.51 -5.62 -5.60
CA ALA A 49 0.28 -5.12 -4.25
C ALA A 49 -1.01 -4.28 -4.15
N VAL A 50 -1.27 -3.40 -5.13
CA VAL A 50 -2.54 -2.65 -5.20
C VAL A 50 -3.72 -3.57 -5.54
N ALA A 51 -3.51 -4.61 -6.36
CA ALA A 51 -4.54 -5.62 -6.63
C ALA A 51 -4.94 -6.38 -5.35
N GLN A 52 -4.01 -6.68 -4.47
CA GLN A 52 -4.31 -7.29 -3.16
C GLN A 52 -5.18 -6.37 -2.29
N ILE A 53 -4.88 -5.07 -2.26
CA ILE A 53 -5.69 -4.08 -1.53
C ILE A 53 -7.11 -4.01 -2.08
N THR A 54 -7.27 -3.91 -3.39
CA THR A 54 -8.60 -3.84 -4.02
C THR A 54 -9.41 -5.13 -3.83
N ASP A 55 -8.76 -6.30 -3.79
CA ASP A 55 -9.42 -7.58 -3.48
C ASP A 55 -9.94 -7.61 -2.04
N LEU A 56 -9.14 -7.17 -1.06
CA LEU A 56 -9.56 -7.09 0.35
C LEU A 56 -10.75 -6.14 0.56
N LEU A 57 -10.85 -5.10 -0.26
CA LEU A 57 -11.97 -4.16 -0.24
C LEU A 57 -13.17 -4.64 -1.09
N ASP A 58 -13.12 -5.83 -1.69
CA ASP A 58 -14.12 -6.33 -2.65
C ASP A 58 -14.44 -5.34 -3.77
N LEU A 59 -13.43 -4.77 -4.39
CA LEU A 59 -13.57 -3.90 -5.55
C LEU A 59 -13.37 -4.70 -6.83
N ASP A 60 -14.23 -4.49 -7.82
CA ASP A 60 -14.09 -5.10 -9.14
C ASP A 60 -13.17 -4.24 -10.01
N LEU A 61 -12.34 -4.90 -10.82
CA LEU A 61 -11.39 -4.27 -11.72
C LEU A 61 -11.78 -4.51 -13.17
N VAL A 62 -11.54 -3.53 -14.04
CA VAL A 62 -11.66 -3.69 -15.50
C VAL A 62 -10.30 -3.93 -16.16
N GLY A 63 -9.19 -3.69 -15.43
CA GLY A 63 -7.84 -3.95 -15.88
C GLY A 63 -6.90 -4.22 -14.71
N VAL A 64 -5.93 -5.10 -14.90
CA VAL A 64 -4.94 -5.48 -13.88
C VAL A 64 -3.57 -5.69 -14.51
N THR A 65 -2.52 -5.42 -13.75
CA THR A 65 -1.12 -5.60 -14.18
C THR A 65 -0.82 -7.02 -14.66
N ASP A 66 0.14 -7.16 -15.57
CA ASP A 66 0.85 -8.42 -15.77
C ASP A 66 1.82 -8.70 -14.63
N THR A 67 2.17 -9.96 -14.45
CA THR A 67 3.13 -10.39 -13.43
C THR A 67 3.82 -11.69 -13.86
N THR A 68 5.13 -11.77 -13.60
CA THR A 68 5.92 -12.98 -13.82
C THR A 68 6.29 -13.70 -12.52
N SER A 69 6.35 -12.96 -11.41
CA SER A 69 6.89 -13.46 -10.14
C SER A 69 5.85 -13.57 -9.03
N PHE A 70 4.80 -12.73 -9.06
CA PHE A 70 3.79 -12.68 -8.00
C PHE A 70 2.45 -13.21 -8.47
N LYS A 71 1.71 -13.86 -7.58
CA LYS A 71 0.35 -14.33 -7.87
C LYS A 71 -0.66 -13.20 -7.66
N LEU A 72 -1.50 -13.00 -8.66
CA LEU A 72 -2.69 -12.15 -8.52
C LEU A 72 -3.75 -12.81 -7.64
N PRO A 73 -4.58 -12.02 -6.94
CA PRO A 73 -5.79 -12.54 -6.33
C PRO A 73 -6.66 -13.29 -7.36
N LYS A 74 -7.27 -14.40 -6.94
CA LYS A 74 -8.11 -15.23 -7.81
C LYS A 74 -9.23 -14.45 -8.50
N ARG A 75 -9.77 -13.44 -7.80
CA ARG A 75 -10.80 -12.53 -8.33
C ARG A 75 -10.40 -11.89 -9.65
N TYR A 76 -9.10 -11.70 -9.89
CA TYR A 76 -8.57 -10.95 -11.04
C TYR A 76 -7.86 -11.82 -12.07
N GLU A 77 -7.91 -13.14 -11.95
CA GLU A 77 -7.25 -14.06 -12.90
C GLU A 77 -7.71 -13.86 -14.35
N ASN A 78 -9.00 -13.55 -14.53
CA ASN A 78 -9.62 -13.36 -15.86
C ASN A 78 -9.83 -11.89 -16.24
N VAL A 79 -9.32 -10.95 -15.46
CA VAL A 79 -9.40 -9.52 -15.77
C VAL A 79 -8.41 -9.16 -16.88
N GLN A 80 -8.77 -8.21 -17.75
CA GLN A 80 -7.92 -7.74 -18.84
C GLN A 80 -6.54 -7.31 -18.32
N ARG A 81 -5.48 -7.85 -18.92
CA ARG A 81 -4.10 -7.44 -18.61
C ARG A 81 -3.77 -6.12 -19.26
N VAL A 82 -3.09 -5.25 -18.52
CA VAL A 82 -2.71 -3.89 -18.97
C VAL A 82 -1.20 -3.69 -19.06
N GLY A 83 -0.42 -4.77 -19.12
CA GLY A 83 1.04 -4.72 -19.19
C GLY A 83 1.73 -4.74 -17.83
N MET A 84 3.06 -4.71 -17.86
CA MET A 84 3.91 -4.79 -16.67
C MET A 84 3.85 -3.49 -15.84
N PRO A 85 4.13 -3.54 -14.52
CA PRO A 85 4.01 -2.37 -13.63
C PRO A 85 4.79 -1.14 -14.09
N MET A 86 6.02 -1.30 -14.56
CA MET A 86 6.88 -0.20 -15.02
C MET A 86 6.62 0.24 -16.47
N GLY A 87 5.88 -0.54 -17.23
CA GLY A 87 5.56 -0.28 -18.64
C GLY A 87 4.15 -0.77 -18.98
N PRO A 88 3.12 -0.17 -18.39
CA PRO A 88 1.75 -0.52 -18.72
C PRO A 88 1.41 -0.10 -20.14
N ASP A 89 0.54 -0.86 -20.80
CA ASP A 89 0.04 -0.54 -22.13
C ASP A 89 -1.04 0.56 -22.05
N ILE A 90 -0.63 1.77 -22.37
CA ILE A 90 -1.47 2.97 -22.31
C ILE A 90 -2.67 2.88 -23.24
N GLU A 91 -2.55 2.21 -24.41
CA GLU A 91 -3.66 2.06 -25.35
C GLU A 91 -4.71 1.08 -24.81
N ILE A 92 -4.28 -0.03 -24.21
CA ILE A 92 -5.19 -0.97 -23.53
C ILE A 92 -5.90 -0.24 -22.39
N ILE A 93 -5.16 0.49 -21.53
CA ILE A 93 -5.75 1.26 -20.43
C ILE A 93 -6.83 2.23 -20.95
N ARG A 94 -6.52 3.01 -21.98
CA ARG A 94 -7.48 3.96 -22.59
C ARG A 94 -8.72 3.26 -23.16
N SER A 95 -8.53 2.12 -23.82
CA SER A 95 -9.63 1.35 -24.41
C SER A 95 -10.63 0.87 -23.36
N LEU A 96 -10.16 0.61 -22.16
CA LEU A 96 -10.99 0.20 -21.01
C LEU A 96 -11.76 1.37 -20.37
N LYS A 97 -11.52 2.62 -20.78
CA LYS A 97 -12.20 3.82 -20.28
C LYS A 97 -12.26 3.86 -18.75
N PRO A 98 -11.12 3.84 -18.06
CA PRO A 98 -11.11 3.81 -16.59
C PRO A 98 -11.68 5.10 -16.00
N THR A 99 -12.38 4.98 -14.88
CA THR A 99 -12.68 6.12 -14.00
C THR A 99 -11.51 6.46 -13.10
N GLU A 100 -10.63 5.48 -12.84
CA GLU A 100 -9.41 5.66 -12.06
C GLU A 100 -8.40 4.53 -12.35
N VAL A 101 -7.11 4.91 -12.40
CA VAL A 101 -5.97 3.98 -12.42
C VAL A 101 -5.20 4.13 -11.11
N LEU A 102 -5.09 3.05 -10.34
CA LEU A 102 -4.33 3.02 -9.09
C LEU A 102 -2.95 2.41 -9.33
N SER A 103 -1.90 3.16 -8.99
CA SER A 103 -0.50 2.74 -9.12
C SER A 103 0.23 2.97 -7.80
N PRO A 104 1.24 2.17 -7.43
CA PRO A 104 2.04 2.47 -6.25
C PRO A 104 2.86 3.75 -6.44
N SER A 105 3.06 4.52 -5.37
CA SER A 105 3.81 5.79 -5.40
C SER A 105 5.28 5.62 -5.85
N SER A 106 5.86 4.46 -5.63
CA SER A 106 7.21 4.11 -6.10
C SER A 106 7.37 4.14 -7.63
N LEU A 107 6.26 4.03 -8.39
CA LEU A 107 6.26 4.12 -9.84
C LEU A 107 5.90 5.51 -10.38
N LYS A 108 5.71 6.51 -9.49
CA LYS A 108 5.27 7.84 -9.90
C LYS A 108 6.19 8.48 -10.93
N SER A 109 7.50 8.44 -10.72
CA SER A 109 8.48 9.01 -11.64
C SER A 109 8.46 8.42 -13.05
N TYR A 110 8.01 7.16 -13.18
CA TYR A 110 7.93 6.45 -14.47
C TYR A 110 6.59 6.66 -15.17
N LEU A 111 5.47 6.77 -14.44
CA LEU A 111 4.13 6.68 -15.00
C LEU A 111 3.38 8.00 -15.08
N GLU A 112 3.69 8.96 -14.19
CA GLU A 112 2.88 10.17 -14.05
C GLU A 112 2.76 10.96 -15.35
N GLU A 113 3.88 11.16 -16.04
CA GLU A 113 3.87 11.93 -17.30
C GLU A 113 3.11 11.19 -18.42
N GLN A 114 3.23 9.87 -18.50
CA GLN A 114 2.50 9.05 -19.47
C GLN A 114 0.98 9.13 -19.24
N PHE A 115 0.53 9.04 -17.99
CA PHE A 115 -0.90 9.17 -17.66
C PHE A 115 -1.44 10.57 -17.92
N LYS A 116 -0.66 11.62 -17.63
CA LYS A 116 -1.02 13.01 -17.93
C LYS A 116 -1.20 13.24 -19.44
N GLN A 117 -0.23 12.81 -20.25
CA GLN A 117 -0.28 12.96 -21.71
C GLN A 117 -1.46 12.19 -22.32
N ALA A 118 -1.73 10.99 -21.80
CA ALA A 118 -2.85 10.16 -22.25
C ALA A 118 -4.22 10.61 -21.67
N LYS A 119 -4.25 11.61 -20.78
CA LYS A 119 -5.44 12.09 -20.07
C LYS A 119 -6.18 10.97 -19.32
N ILE A 120 -5.43 10.05 -18.75
CA ILE A 120 -5.94 8.95 -17.94
C ILE A 120 -6.15 9.46 -16.51
N PRO A 121 -7.33 9.24 -15.87
CA PRO A 121 -7.51 9.52 -14.45
C PRO A 121 -6.65 8.55 -13.63
N TYR A 122 -5.79 9.07 -12.74
CA TYR A 122 -4.90 8.24 -11.95
C TYR A 122 -4.73 8.74 -10.52
N ARG A 123 -4.35 7.82 -9.64
CA ARG A 123 -3.90 8.10 -8.26
C ARG A 123 -2.71 7.20 -7.92
N PHE A 124 -1.71 7.78 -7.26
CA PHE A 124 -0.61 7.03 -6.68
C PHE A 124 -0.93 6.68 -5.23
N VAL A 125 -0.89 5.37 -4.95
CA VAL A 125 -1.15 4.77 -3.64
C VAL A 125 0.15 4.76 -2.85
N ASN A 126 0.18 5.39 -1.69
CA ASN A 126 1.39 5.41 -0.86
C ASN A 126 1.57 4.05 -0.17
N MET A 127 2.66 3.38 -0.48
CA MET A 127 3.03 2.07 0.03
C MET A 127 4.48 2.04 0.54
N SER A 128 5.02 3.19 0.93
CA SER A 128 6.39 3.32 1.46
C SER A 128 6.55 2.70 2.85
N SER A 129 5.46 2.53 3.59
CA SER A 129 5.44 1.88 4.90
C SER A 129 4.15 1.09 5.10
N VAL A 130 4.10 0.22 6.12
CA VAL A 130 2.86 -0.49 6.47
C VAL A 130 1.78 0.49 6.90
N GLY A 131 2.12 1.51 7.70
CA GLY A 131 1.17 2.56 8.10
C GLY A 131 0.60 3.32 6.91
N ALA A 132 1.47 3.82 6.00
CA ALA A 132 1.05 4.53 4.79
C ALA A 132 0.17 3.67 3.87
N MET A 133 0.44 2.37 3.78
CA MET A 133 -0.42 1.43 3.06
C MET A 133 -1.82 1.37 3.68
N TYR A 134 -1.94 1.30 5.00
CA TYR A 134 -3.25 1.30 5.66
C TYR A 134 -3.98 2.63 5.52
N ASP A 135 -3.27 3.77 5.56
CA ASP A 135 -3.87 5.08 5.30
C ASP A 135 -4.44 5.14 3.87
N SER A 136 -3.70 4.61 2.90
CA SER A 136 -4.18 4.50 1.52
C SER A 136 -5.36 3.53 1.37
N ILE A 137 -5.40 2.43 2.14
CA ILE A 137 -6.56 1.52 2.19
C ILE A 137 -7.81 2.26 2.69
N ASP A 138 -7.68 3.08 3.76
CA ASP A 138 -8.79 3.85 4.31
C ASP A 138 -9.30 4.90 3.31
N GLU A 139 -8.39 5.60 2.61
CA GLU A 139 -8.76 6.55 1.56
C GLU A 139 -9.54 5.88 0.41
N ILE A 140 -9.04 4.75 -0.09
CA ILE A 140 -9.71 3.97 -1.13
C ILE A 140 -11.07 3.47 -0.62
N ALA A 141 -11.12 2.90 0.58
CA ALA A 141 -12.34 2.41 1.17
C ALA A 141 -13.42 3.49 1.29
N LYS A 142 -13.05 4.68 1.75
CA LYS A 142 -13.95 5.84 1.86
C LYS A 142 -14.53 6.26 0.51
N GLU A 143 -13.71 6.26 -0.55
CA GLU A 143 -14.17 6.65 -1.88
C GLU A 143 -15.13 5.63 -2.50
N TYR A 144 -14.95 4.34 -2.18
CA TYR A 144 -15.72 3.25 -2.75
C TYR A 144 -16.79 2.69 -1.78
N GLY A 145 -17.03 3.36 -0.62
CA GLY A 145 -18.05 2.95 0.35
C GLY A 145 -17.73 1.60 0.98
N LYS A 146 -16.46 1.38 1.37
CA LYS A 146 -15.95 0.13 1.97
C LYS A 146 -15.32 0.36 3.35
N GLU A 147 -15.71 1.42 4.04
CA GLU A 147 -15.13 1.85 5.32
C GLU A 147 -15.20 0.75 6.40
N ASP A 148 -16.29 -0.02 6.43
CA ASP A 148 -16.42 -1.15 7.37
C ASP A 148 -15.32 -2.20 7.18
N LYS A 149 -14.85 -2.39 5.94
CA LYS A 149 -13.78 -3.34 5.63
C LYS A 149 -12.42 -2.79 6.03
N SER A 150 -12.14 -1.53 5.69
CA SER A 150 -10.87 -0.91 6.06
C SER A 150 -10.71 -0.78 7.57
N ALA A 151 -11.79 -0.42 8.28
CA ALA A 151 -11.78 -0.35 9.75
C ALA A 151 -11.38 -1.69 10.40
N LYS A 152 -11.90 -2.80 9.87
CA LYS A 152 -11.55 -4.15 10.33
C LYS A 152 -10.08 -4.50 10.09
N LEU A 153 -9.59 -4.19 8.89
CA LEU A 153 -8.19 -4.40 8.54
C LEU A 153 -7.27 -3.54 9.40
N ARG A 154 -7.66 -2.29 9.71
CA ARG A 154 -6.94 -1.36 10.58
C ARG A 154 -6.88 -1.88 12.01
N GLU A 155 -7.98 -2.35 12.57
CA GLU A 155 -8.05 -2.94 13.91
C GLU A 155 -7.11 -4.15 14.05
N GLU A 156 -7.08 -5.04 13.04
CA GLU A 156 -6.15 -6.17 13.01
C GLU A 156 -4.69 -5.71 12.99
N TYR A 157 -4.36 -4.69 12.21
CA TYR A 157 -3.02 -4.11 12.12
C TYR A 157 -2.58 -3.51 13.46
N GLU A 158 -3.41 -2.66 14.05
CA GLU A 158 -3.10 -2.02 15.34
C GLU A 158 -2.97 -3.04 16.48
N SER A 159 -3.80 -4.07 16.46
CA SER A 159 -3.71 -5.17 17.43
C SER A 159 -2.38 -5.92 17.30
N LEU A 160 -1.97 -6.23 16.08
CA LEU A 160 -0.69 -6.86 15.79
C LEU A 160 0.48 -6.01 16.27
N LEU A 161 0.48 -4.70 15.99
CA LEU A 161 1.55 -3.81 16.46
C LEU A 161 1.67 -3.78 17.98
N LYS A 162 0.55 -3.71 18.70
CA LYS A 162 0.54 -3.75 20.17
C LYS A 162 1.13 -5.07 20.71
N GLU A 163 0.80 -6.21 20.08
CA GLU A 163 1.37 -7.51 20.45
C GLU A 163 2.90 -7.49 20.27
N TYR A 164 3.38 -7.00 19.14
CA TYR A 164 4.81 -6.93 18.86
C TYR A 164 5.54 -5.95 19.79
N GLU A 165 4.96 -4.81 20.10
CA GLU A 165 5.51 -3.84 21.07
C GLU A 165 5.65 -4.45 22.47
N GLN A 166 4.61 -5.12 22.95
CA GLN A 166 4.64 -5.80 24.26
C GLN A 166 5.68 -6.91 24.31
N LYS A 167 5.76 -7.74 23.27
CA LYS A 167 6.71 -8.86 23.17
C LYS A 167 8.17 -8.41 23.20
N ARG A 168 8.44 -7.16 22.82
CA ARG A 168 9.81 -6.62 22.63
C ARG A 168 10.20 -5.56 23.65
N LYS A 169 9.31 -5.17 24.54
CA LYS A 169 9.49 -4.08 25.49
C LYS A 169 10.84 -4.10 26.24
N ASP A 170 11.30 -5.30 26.63
CA ASP A 170 12.52 -5.49 27.41
C ASP A 170 13.68 -6.09 26.59
N LYS A 171 13.53 -6.18 25.27
CA LYS A 171 14.56 -6.72 24.39
C LYS A 171 15.50 -5.64 23.87
N LYS A 172 16.80 -5.96 23.77
CA LYS A 172 17.76 -5.07 23.13
C LYS A 172 17.46 -5.01 21.63
N LYS A 173 17.35 -3.79 21.06
CA LYS A 173 17.19 -3.58 19.65
C LYS A 173 18.52 -3.83 18.94
N PRO A 174 18.61 -4.77 17.97
CA PRO A 174 19.79 -4.93 17.16
C PRO A 174 19.92 -3.74 16.18
N LYS A 175 21.16 -3.30 15.94
CA LYS A 175 21.50 -2.36 14.88
C LYS A 175 21.51 -3.07 13.53
N VAL A 176 20.72 -2.61 12.58
CA VAL A 176 20.50 -3.30 11.31
C VAL A 176 20.89 -2.41 10.13
N LEU A 177 21.75 -2.91 9.26
CA LEU A 177 22.01 -2.36 7.94
C LEU A 177 21.19 -3.13 6.91
N ILE A 178 20.51 -2.42 6.01
CA ILE A 178 19.69 -3.05 4.97
C ILE A 178 20.22 -2.66 3.60
N LEU A 179 20.58 -3.67 2.81
CA LEU A 179 21.02 -3.54 1.43
C LEU A 179 19.91 -3.99 0.48
N MET A 180 19.53 -3.09 -0.43
CA MET A 180 18.58 -3.35 -1.50
C MET A 180 19.34 -3.54 -2.80
N GLY A 181 19.37 -4.76 -3.32
CA GLY A 181 20.00 -5.09 -4.58
C GLY A 181 19.15 -4.73 -5.78
N LEU A 182 19.81 -4.22 -6.78
CA LEU A 182 19.30 -3.92 -8.12
C LEU A 182 20.23 -4.61 -9.13
N PRO A 183 19.80 -4.94 -10.34
CA PRO A 183 20.70 -5.53 -11.33
C PRO A 183 21.95 -4.67 -11.54
N GLY A 184 23.12 -5.23 -11.25
CA GLY A 184 24.43 -4.58 -11.40
C GLY A 184 24.80 -3.56 -10.32
N SER A 185 24.00 -3.39 -9.26
CA SER A 185 24.28 -2.43 -8.18
C SER A 185 23.47 -2.72 -6.92
N PHE A 186 23.72 -1.96 -5.85
CA PHE A 186 22.88 -1.96 -4.66
C PHE A 186 22.87 -0.59 -3.98
N VAL A 187 21.84 -0.34 -3.19
CA VAL A 187 21.61 0.87 -2.42
C VAL A 187 21.36 0.49 -0.96
N VAL A 188 21.47 1.45 -0.03
CA VAL A 188 21.06 1.27 1.36
C VAL A 188 19.63 1.73 1.56
N ALA A 189 18.84 0.94 2.27
CA ALA A 189 17.46 1.30 2.62
C ALA A 189 17.44 2.10 3.93
N THR A 190 16.78 3.25 3.90
CA THR A 190 16.59 4.13 5.06
C THR A 190 15.39 3.69 5.92
N ASN A 191 15.19 4.36 7.06
CA ASN A 191 13.98 4.22 7.88
C ASN A 191 12.68 4.58 7.12
N ASN A 192 12.75 5.39 6.05
CA ASN A 192 11.60 5.78 5.22
C ASN A 192 11.22 4.73 4.17
N SER A 193 12.08 3.75 3.90
CA SER A 193 11.74 2.65 3.02
C SER A 193 10.79 1.65 3.69
N TYR A 194 10.02 0.91 2.90
CA TYR A 194 9.16 -0.15 3.43
C TYR A 194 9.93 -1.19 4.27
N VAL A 195 11.07 -1.67 3.76
CA VAL A 195 11.87 -2.67 4.47
C VAL A 195 12.52 -2.08 5.73
N GLY A 196 12.89 -0.80 5.72
CA GLY A 196 13.34 -0.06 6.90
C GLY A 196 12.24 0.07 7.94
N ASN A 197 11.06 0.52 7.55
CA ASN A 197 9.88 0.58 8.41
C ASN A 197 9.53 -0.79 8.99
N LEU A 198 9.55 -1.84 8.19
CA LEU A 198 9.26 -3.20 8.66
C LEU A 198 10.31 -3.69 9.67
N THR A 199 11.58 -3.32 9.48
CA THR A 199 12.68 -3.59 10.42
C THR A 199 12.43 -2.91 11.77
N GLU A 200 12.01 -1.66 11.78
CA GLU A 200 11.69 -0.93 13.02
C GLU A 200 10.45 -1.50 13.71
N LEU A 201 9.39 -1.80 12.94
CA LEU A 201 8.21 -2.51 13.46
C LEU A 201 8.58 -3.89 14.03
N ALA A 202 9.59 -4.55 13.50
CA ALA A 202 10.15 -5.78 14.02
C ALA A 202 11.04 -5.60 15.26
N GLY A 203 11.29 -4.36 15.68
CA GLY A 203 12.10 -4.03 16.87
C GLY A 203 13.60 -3.93 16.60
N GLY A 204 14.03 -3.88 15.34
CA GLY A 204 15.39 -3.50 14.97
C GLY A 204 15.57 -1.99 14.98
N GLU A 205 16.82 -1.52 14.92
CA GLU A 205 17.21 -0.13 14.71
C GLU A 205 17.93 -0.04 13.36
N ASN A 206 17.27 0.56 12.35
CA ASN A 206 17.96 0.80 11.08
C ASN A 206 19.08 1.81 11.29
N VAL A 207 20.31 1.47 10.91
CA VAL A 207 21.46 2.37 11.09
C VAL A 207 21.52 3.49 10.06
N ILE A 208 20.68 3.46 9.04
CA ILE A 208 20.58 4.48 7.99
C ILE A 208 19.29 5.26 8.18
N HIS A 209 19.41 6.51 8.57
CA HIS A 209 18.30 7.44 8.72
C HIS A 209 18.37 8.53 7.66
N ASP A 210 17.24 8.86 7.09
CA ASP A 210 17.03 10.01 6.22
C ASP A 210 15.59 10.52 6.41
N ASP A 211 15.36 11.82 6.21
CA ASP A 211 14.03 12.41 6.42
C ASP A 211 13.15 12.35 5.16
N ASN A 212 13.75 12.13 3.99
CA ASN A 212 13.06 12.27 2.71
C ASN A 212 13.22 11.06 1.78
N GLU A 213 14.41 10.45 1.77
CA GLU A 213 14.75 9.42 0.79
C GLU A 213 14.51 8.01 1.35
N GLU A 214 13.92 7.15 0.55
CA GLU A 214 13.73 5.72 0.88
C GLU A 214 15.04 4.93 0.73
N PHE A 215 15.88 5.34 -0.23
CA PHE A 215 17.12 4.65 -0.57
C PHE A 215 18.24 5.65 -0.86
N LEU A 216 19.44 5.35 -0.36
CA LEU A 216 20.63 6.18 -0.57
C LEU A 216 21.72 5.37 -1.29
N PRO A 217 22.61 6.05 -2.06
CA PRO A 217 23.81 5.41 -2.61
C PRO A 217 24.69 4.83 -1.51
N VAL A 218 25.39 3.74 -1.81
CA VAL A 218 26.30 3.08 -0.87
C VAL A 218 27.64 3.81 -0.81
N ASN A 219 28.09 4.08 0.42
CA ASN A 219 29.47 4.38 0.74
C ASN A 219 29.95 3.37 1.80
N THR A 220 30.59 2.29 1.36
CA THR A 220 30.96 1.18 2.24
C THR A 220 31.94 1.57 3.34
N GLU A 221 32.81 2.57 3.13
CA GLU A 221 33.71 3.08 4.17
C GLU A 221 32.98 3.79 5.31
N GLU A 222 31.88 4.47 5.00
CA GLU A 222 31.01 5.07 6.01
C GLU A 222 30.18 4.02 6.74
N LEU A 223 29.69 3.02 6.03
CA LEU A 223 28.90 1.93 6.60
C LEU A 223 29.68 1.13 7.66
N VAL A 224 31.00 0.91 7.46
CA VAL A 224 31.87 0.24 8.47
C VAL A 224 31.83 0.98 9.82
N LYS A 225 31.81 2.31 9.80
CA LYS A 225 31.80 3.14 11.04
C LYS A 225 30.51 2.98 11.84
N LEU A 226 29.39 2.65 11.17
CA LEU A 226 28.09 2.43 11.82
C LEU A 226 28.05 1.11 12.59
N ASN A 227 28.92 0.15 12.23
CA ASN A 227 29.09 -1.17 12.84
C ASN A 227 27.76 -1.85 13.20
N PRO A 228 26.95 -2.24 12.21
CA PRO A 228 25.67 -2.91 12.45
C PRO A 228 25.85 -4.28 13.09
N ASP A 229 24.91 -4.66 13.97
CA ASP A 229 24.86 -6.01 14.55
C ASP A 229 24.41 -7.06 13.51
N ILE A 230 23.61 -6.65 12.54
CA ILE A 230 22.99 -7.51 11.50
C ILE A 230 23.02 -6.77 10.15
N ILE A 231 23.29 -7.52 9.08
CA ILE A 231 23.12 -7.06 7.69
C ILE A 231 21.98 -7.86 7.06
N LEU A 232 20.96 -7.17 6.54
CA LEU A 232 19.89 -7.75 5.74
C LEU A 232 20.12 -7.41 4.27
N ARG A 233 20.02 -8.41 3.39
CA ARG A 233 20.12 -8.25 1.95
C ARG A 233 18.79 -8.63 1.32
N THR A 234 18.23 -7.79 0.48
CA THR A 234 17.01 -8.06 -0.27
C THR A 234 17.17 -7.58 -1.71
N SER A 235 16.24 -7.92 -2.59
CA SER A 235 16.24 -7.50 -3.99
C SER A 235 14.88 -6.95 -4.39
N HIS A 236 14.88 -6.05 -5.37
CA HIS A 236 13.63 -5.57 -5.96
C HIS A 236 13.08 -6.55 -7.01
N THR A 237 13.95 -7.04 -7.86
CA THR A 237 13.64 -7.99 -8.95
C THR A 237 14.83 -8.94 -9.14
N MET A 238 14.66 -9.98 -9.95
CA MET A 238 15.77 -10.90 -10.32
C MET A 238 16.51 -11.42 -9.10
N SER A 239 15.75 -11.96 -8.12
CA SER A 239 16.26 -12.24 -6.78
C SER A 239 17.44 -13.20 -6.76
N GLU A 240 17.50 -14.18 -7.66
CA GLU A 240 18.56 -15.17 -7.74
C GLU A 240 19.85 -14.52 -8.21
N GLU A 241 19.82 -13.82 -9.34
CA GLU A 241 20.98 -13.15 -9.93
C GLU A 241 21.51 -12.03 -9.00
N VAL A 242 20.64 -11.25 -8.39
CA VAL A 242 21.04 -10.19 -7.46
C VAL A 242 21.66 -10.76 -6.18
N MET A 243 21.19 -11.90 -5.69
CA MET A 243 21.82 -12.54 -4.53
C MET A 243 23.19 -13.12 -4.87
N GLU A 244 23.40 -13.63 -6.09
CA GLU A 244 24.72 -14.05 -6.59
C GLU A 244 25.69 -12.84 -6.70
N GLU A 245 25.21 -11.69 -7.20
CA GLU A 245 25.99 -10.44 -7.22
C GLU A 245 26.39 -9.99 -5.81
N PHE A 246 25.48 -10.07 -4.83
CA PHE A 246 25.82 -9.80 -3.43
C PHE A 246 26.87 -10.76 -2.87
N ASP A 247 26.77 -12.05 -3.17
CA ASP A 247 27.72 -13.05 -2.68
C ASP A 247 29.12 -12.81 -3.28
N GLU A 248 29.21 -12.43 -4.55
CA GLU A 248 30.48 -12.06 -5.18
C GLU A 248 31.04 -10.75 -4.60
N GLU A 249 30.22 -9.72 -4.38
CA GLU A 249 30.62 -8.46 -3.73
C GLU A 249 31.18 -8.71 -2.32
N PHE A 250 30.49 -9.49 -1.50
CA PHE A 250 30.93 -9.78 -0.14
C PHE A 250 32.18 -10.65 -0.08
N LYS A 251 32.48 -11.41 -1.15
CA LYS A 251 33.64 -12.24 -1.26
C LYS A 251 34.87 -11.47 -1.78
N THR A 252 34.68 -10.60 -2.77
CA THR A 252 35.78 -9.94 -3.51
C THR A 252 36.14 -8.57 -2.93
N ASN A 253 35.18 -7.84 -2.36
CA ASN A 253 35.47 -6.56 -1.73
C ASN A 253 35.82 -6.74 -0.25
N ASP A 254 37.10 -6.57 0.06
CA ASP A 254 37.67 -6.82 1.39
C ASP A 254 37.08 -5.94 2.49
N ILE A 255 36.40 -4.84 2.16
CA ILE A 255 35.78 -3.95 3.17
C ILE A 255 34.71 -4.66 4.01
N TRP A 256 33.99 -5.61 3.41
CA TRP A 256 32.94 -6.35 4.12
C TRP A 256 33.49 -7.22 5.26
N LYS A 257 34.74 -7.66 5.17
CA LYS A 257 35.42 -8.44 6.24
C LYS A 257 35.65 -7.64 7.52
N HIS A 258 35.50 -6.33 7.48
CA HIS A 258 35.66 -5.46 8.65
C HIS A 258 34.35 -5.34 9.48
N PHE A 259 33.20 -5.69 8.92
CA PHE A 259 31.93 -5.67 9.63
C PHE A 259 31.82 -6.81 10.66
N ASP A 260 31.45 -6.49 11.89
CA ASP A 260 31.25 -7.51 12.92
C ASP A 260 30.08 -8.43 12.58
N ALA A 261 29.04 -7.93 11.91
CA ALA A 261 27.95 -8.75 11.38
C ALA A 261 28.46 -9.84 10.42
N VAL A 262 29.41 -9.52 9.55
CA VAL A 262 30.00 -10.51 8.63
C VAL A 262 30.86 -11.54 9.37
N LYS A 263 31.73 -11.09 10.27
CA LYS A 263 32.57 -11.97 11.11
C LYS A 263 31.76 -12.96 11.95
N ASN A 264 30.57 -12.54 12.40
CA ASN A 264 29.69 -13.30 13.25
C ASN A 264 28.60 -14.09 12.47
N ASN A 265 28.69 -14.14 11.13
CA ASN A 265 27.72 -14.79 10.24
C ASN A 265 26.27 -14.27 10.42
N LYS A 266 26.12 -12.98 10.70
CA LYS A 266 24.82 -12.30 10.85
C LYS A 266 24.44 -11.51 9.61
N VAL A 267 24.60 -12.11 8.45
CA VAL A 267 24.18 -11.61 7.14
C VAL A 267 23.06 -12.49 6.63
N TYR A 268 21.89 -11.93 6.38
CA TYR A 268 20.69 -12.69 6.02
C TYR A 268 20.13 -12.22 4.69
N ASN A 269 19.80 -13.17 3.82
CA ASN A 269 19.05 -12.91 2.59
C ASN A 269 17.55 -12.94 2.91
N LEU A 270 16.85 -11.89 2.54
CA LEU A 270 15.40 -11.76 2.72
C LEU A 270 14.66 -12.10 1.43
N ASP A 271 13.52 -12.76 1.58
CA ASP A 271 12.63 -13.10 0.48
C ASP A 271 11.89 -11.84 -0.03
N ASN A 272 12.11 -11.47 -1.29
CA ASN A 272 11.52 -10.28 -1.90
C ASN A 272 9.98 -10.31 -2.01
N ASN A 273 9.34 -11.47 -1.80
CA ASN A 273 7.89 -11.57 -1.68
C ASN A 273 7.35 -10.78 -0.47
N TYR A 274 8.18 -10.58 0.55
CA TYR A 274 7.82 -9.87 1.79
C TYR A 274 8.63 -8.58 2.01
N PHE A 275 9.79 -8.46 1.37
CA PHE A 275 10.80 -7.42 1.64
C PHE A 275 11.22 -6.66 0.38
N GLY A 276 10.27 -6.39 -0.51
CA GLY A 276 10.49 -5.56 -1.70
C GLY A 276 10.53 -4.06 -1.40
N MET A 277 10.38 -3.24 -2.43
CA MET A 277 10.41 -1.77 -2.32
C MET A 277 9.08 -1.17 -1.86
N THR A 278 7.98 -1.93 -1.87
CA THR A 278 6.65 -1.45 -1.48
C THR A 278 6.00 -2.36 -0.47
N ALA A 279 5.24 -1.80 0.46
CA ALA A 279 4.45 -2.56 1.40
C ALA A 279 3.46 -3.47 0.68
N THR A 280 3.28 -4.67 1.22
CA THR A 280 2.29 -5.65 0.74
C THR A 280 1.55 -6.23 1.94
N MET A 281 0.42 -6.90 1.70
CA MET A 281 -0.30 -7.61 2.76
C MET A 281 0.50 -8.79 3.35
N GLY A 282 1.61 -9.18 2.72
CA GLY A 282 2.59 -10.13 3.24
C GLY A 282 3.45 -9.62 4.41
N TYR A 283 3.32 -8.35 4.81
CA TYR A 283 4.10 -7.75 5.90
C TYR A 283 4.02 -8.53 7.23
N LYS A 284 2.89 -9.18 7.52
CA LYS A 284 2.70 -10.01 8.73
C LYS A 284 3.73 -11.15 8.79
N GLU A 285 3.93 -11.84 7.67
CA GLU A 285 4.95 -12.89 7.56
C GLU A 285 6.37 -12.31 7.57
N GLY A 286 6.57 -11.15 6.93
CA GLY A 286 7.83 -10.40 7.01
C GLY A 286 8.21 -10.05 8.46
N LEU A 287 7.27 -9.52 9.26
CA LEU A 287 7.49 -9.23 10.68
C LEU A 287 7.92 -10.48 11.46
N LYS A 288 7.25 -11.62 11.22
CA LYS A 288 7.59 -12.89 11.86
C LYS A 288 9.00 -13.36 11.51
N LYS A 289 9.38 -13.26 10.24
CA LYS A 289 10.74 -13.61 9.79
C LYS A 289 11.81 -12.72 10.44
N LEU A 290 11.56 -11.41 10.52
CA LEU A 290 12.47 -10.50 11.21
C LEU A 290 12.54 -10.77 12.73
N ASP A 291 11.43 -11.06 13.37
CA ASP A 291 11.42 -11.44 14.80
C ASP A 291 12.28 -12.69 15.06
N GLU A 292 12.24 -13.66 14.15
CA GLU A 292 13.10 -14.84 14.19
C GLU A 292 14.58 -14.48 14.03
N ILE A 293 14.93 -13.62 13.06
CA ILE A 293 16.31 -13.18 12.85
C ILE A 293 16.84 -12.38 14.04
N PHE A 294 16.01 -11.49 14.60
CA PHE A 294 16.46 -10.58 15.66
C PHE A 294 16.53 -11.24 17.05
N TYR A 295 15.68 -12.24 17.33
CA TYR A 295 15.43 -12.69 18.69
C TYR A 295 15.39 -14.21 18.93
N LYS A 296 15.55 -15.05 17.91
CA LYS A 296 15.40 -16.52 18.08
C LYS A 296 16.59 -17.20 18.75
N GLU A 297 17.73 -16.51 18.84
CA GLU A 297 18.99 -17.05 19.41
C GLU A 297 19.57 -16.16 20.53
N GLN A 298 18.71 -15.59 21.35
CA GLN A 298 19.19 -14.87 22.56
C GLN A 298 18.72 -15.56 23.83
#